data_d583bcd21521e91c9a2d265bb20798c7
#
_entry.id   d583bcd21521e91c9a2d265bb20798c7
#
_cell.length_a   1.000
_cell.length_b   1.000
_cell.length_c   1.000
_cell.angle_alpha   90.00
_cell.angle_beta   90.00
_cell.angle_gamma   90.00
#
_symmetry.space_group_name_H-M   'P 1'
#
loop_
_entity.id
_entity.type
_entity.pdbx_description
1 polymer ?
#
loop_
_entity_poly.entity_id
_entity_poly.type
_entity_poly.pdbx_seq_one_letter_code
_entity_poly.pdbx_strand_id
1 'polypeptide(L)'
;MAGAEYAVSENTSATLRVGPQFKYVESYGTKTYPSAEFGLNHRLSDRFMLGTFVRYSNEAVNTYIPYNGASYYSNETWRFGVHSTLKLTHRVSLNCGVNLVASDYTRPSSISNSDTSNLTFNATAGIKLLLTNALALTAQYSYTNGSY
;
A
#
# COMPACT_ATOMS: atom_id res chain seq x y z
N MET A 1 2.75 15.16 -2.13
CA MET A 1 3.69 14.61 -1.13
C MET A 1 5.11 15.08 -1.47
N ALA A 2 5.86 15.54 -0.48
CA ALA A 2 7.30 15.76 -0.59
C ALA A 2 8.03 14.52 -0.05
N GLY A 3 9.22 14.23 -0.55
CA GLY A 3 9.95 13.07 -0.11
C GLY A 3 11.45 13.23 -0.29
N ALA A 4 12.19 12.42 0.47
CA ALA A 4 13.63 12.30 0.38
C ALA A 4 14.01 10.82 0.28
N GLU A 5 15.05 10.54 -0.46
CA GLU A 5 15.70 9.24 -0.52
C GLU A 5 17.13 9.40 0.01
N TYR A 6 17.52 8.50 0.87
CA TYR A 6 18.83 8.47 1.51
C TYR A 6 19.50 7.13 1.31
N ALA A 7 20.71 7.14 0.77
CA ALA A 7 21.56 5.95 0.68
C ALA A 7 22.20 5.68 2.06
N VAL A 8 21.68 4.69 2.77
CA VAL A 8 22.19 4.26 4.09
C VAL A 8 23.52 3.54 3.93
N SER A 9 23.66 2.77 2.84
CA SER A 9 24.89 2.09 2.44
C SER A 9 24.86 1.87 0.93
N GLU A 10 25.94 1.29 0.36
CA GLU A 10 26.00 0.92 -1.07
C GLU A 10 24.85 0.00 -1.52
N ASN A 11 24.34 -0.79 -0.59
CA ASN A 11 23.30 -1.78 -0.85
C ASN A 11 21.95 -1.46 -0.22
N THR A 12 21.83 -0.35 0.52
CA THR A 12 20.63 -0.01 1.28
C THR A 12 20.21 1.43 1.03
N SER A 13 18.98 1.62 0.60
CA SER A 13 18.35 2.94 0.52
C SER A 13 17.11 3.02 1.40
N ALA A 14 16.90 4.16 2.01
CA ALA A 14 15.70 4.51 2.77
C ALA A 14 14.97 5.64 2.06
N THR A 15 13.66 5.56 1.98
CA THR A 15 12.79 6.60 1.44
C THR A 15 11.83 7.07 2.50
N LEU A 16 11.64 8.39 2.60
CA LEU A 16 10.63 9.01 3.43
C LEU A 16 9.80 9.94 2.57
N ARG A 17 8.49 9.78 2.60
CA ARG A 17 7.53 10.65 1.91
C ARG A 17 6.49 11.11 2.91
N VAL A 18 6.25 12.41 2.96
CA VAL A 18 5.22 13.00 3.81
C VAL A 18 4.48 14.07 3.04
N GLY A 19 3.24 14.31 3.39
CA GLY A 19 2.51 15.41 2.79
C GLY A 19 1.01 15.34 3.01
N PRO A 20 0.31 16.41 2.63
CA PRO A 20 -1.13 16.42 2.63
C PRO A 20 -1.69 15.57 1.48
N GLN A 21 -2.79 14.91 1.76
CA GLN A 21 -3.62 14.24 0.79
C GLN A 21 -4.95 14.99 0.72
N PHE A 22 -5.26 15.53 -0.46
CA PHE A 22 -6.52 16.25 -0.70
C PHE A 22 -7.54 15.28 -1.27
N LYS A 23 -8.74 15.27 -0.68
CA LYS A 23 -9.84 14.44 -1.14
C LYS A 23 -11.10 15.26 -1.24
N TYR A 24 -11.78 15.10 -2.36
CA TYR A 24 -13.11 15.65 -2.56
C TYR A 24 -14.16 14.59 -2.19
N VAL A 25 -15.04 14.92 -1.27
CA VAL A 25 -16.18 14.09 -0.87
C VAL A 25 -17.45 14.86 -1.23
N GLU A 26 -18.29 14.28 -2.09
CA GLU A 26 -19.44 14.95 -2.71
C GLU A 26 -20.35 15.69 -1.76
N SER A 27 -20.56 15.17 -0.55
CA SER A 27 -21.43 15.82 0.47
C SER A 27 -20.68 16.70 1.46
N TYR A 28 -19.33 16.70 1.48
CA TYR A 28 -18.52 17.36 2.52
C TYR A 28 -17.42 18.27 1.98
N GLY A 29 -17.32 18.40 0.65
CA GLY A 29 -16.29 19.21 -0.02
C GLY A 29 -14.87 18.61 0.06
N THR A 30 -13.87 19.47 -0.13
CA THR A 30 -12.47 19.05 -0.08
C THR A 30 -11.99 18.95 1.37
N LYS A 31 -11.49 17.79 1.74
CA LYS A 31 -10.83 17.53 3.03
C LYS A 31 -9.35 17.25 2.83
N THR A 32 -8.54 17.68 3.79
CA THR A 32 -7.10 17.47 3.80
C THR A 32 -6.74 16.52 4.92
N TYR A 33 -5.99 15.48 4.60
CA TYR A 33 -5.51 14.46 5.53
C TYR A 33 -4.00 14.34 5.48
N PRO A 34 -3.33 14.00 6.57
CA PRO A 34 -1.91 13.69 6.56
C PRO A 34 -1.69 12.35 5.87
N SER A 35 -0.54 12.23 5.21
CA SER A 35 -0.05 10.95 4.71
C SER A 35 1.47 10.88 4.90
N ALA A 36 1.94 9.70 5.25
CA ALA A 36 3.35 9.41 5.45
C ALA A 36 3.67 8.02 4.92
N GLU A 37 4.84 7.87 4.31
CA GLU A 37 5.36 6.60 3.84
C GLU A 37 6.84 6.54 4.15
N PHE A 38 7.27 5.45 4.76
CA PHE A 38 8.66 5.08 4.96
C PHE A 38 8.92 3.77 4.24
N GLY A 39 10.00 3.71 3.47
CA GLY A 39 10.44 2.51 2.77
C GLY A 39 11.92 2.25 2.99
N LEU A 40 12.29 0.98 3.03
CA LEU A 40 13.67 0.51 3.07
C LEU A 40 13.86 -0.53 1.97
N ASN A 41 14.85 -0.32 1.12
CA ASN A 41 15.25 -1.28 0.10
C ASN A 41 16.67 -1.75 0.38
N HIS A 42 16.87 -3.05 0.39
CA HIS A 42 18.16 -3.67 0.64
C HIS A 42 18.50 -4.67 -0.48
N ARG A 43 19.65 -4.48 -1.10
CA ARG A 43 20.20 -5.40 -2.10
C ARG A 43 21.05 -6.44 -1.39
N LEU A 44 20.50 -7.64 -1.24
CA LEU A 44 21.21 -8.78 -0.64
C LEU A 44 22.26 -9.37 -1.57
N SER A 45 22.03 -9.28 -2.88
CA SER A 45 22.97 -9.66 -3.94
C SER A 45 22.62 -8.94 -5.24
N ASP A 46 23.45 -9.10 -6.29
CA ASP A 46 23.15 -8.55 -7.62
C ASP A 46 21.85 -9.07 -8.23
N ARG A 47 21.37 -10.19 -7.72
CA ARG A 47 20.15 -10.86 -8.20
C ARG A 47 18.96 -10.74 -7.25
N PHE A 48 19.19 -10.43 -5.97
CA PHE A 48 18.11 -10.43 -4.97
C PHE A 48 18.01 -9.10 -4.23
N MET A 49 16.85 -8.50 -4.31
CA MET A 49 16.48 -7.28 -3.61
C MET A 49 15.27 -7.53 -2.71
N LEU A 50 15.33 -7.02 -1.49
CA LEU A 50 14.24 -7.02 -0.52
C LEU A 50 13.86 -5.57 -0.21
N GLY A 51 12.58 -5.29 -0.21
CA GLY A 51 12.04 -4.00 0.20
C GLY A 51 10.97 -4.16 1.26
N THR A 52 10.93 -3.21 2.18
CA THR A 52 9.87 -3.09 3.20
C THR A 52 9.30 -1.69 3.17
N PHE A 53 8.05 -1.53 3.52
CA PHE A 53 7.44 -0.21 3.65
C PHE A 53 6.38 -0.18 4.74
N VAL A 54 6.21 1.01 5.30
CA VAL A 54 5.10 1.38 6.18
C VAL A 54 4.47 2.62 5.61
N ARG A 55 3.17 2.61 5.44
CA ARG A 55 2.42 3.76 4.93
C ARG A 55 1.22 4.03 5.82
N TYR A 56 1.08 5.30 6.19
CA TYR A 56 -0.13 5.86 6.78
C TYR A 56 -0.83 6.75 5.77
N SER A 57 -2.12 6.54 5.60
CA SER A 57 -2.95 7.39 4.74
C SER A 57 -4.38 7.39 5.26
N ASN A 58 -5.11 8.46 4.98
CA ASN A 58 -6.55 8.47 5.17
C ASN A 58 -7.21 8.24 3.82
N GLU A 59 -8.03 7.20 3.71
CA GLU A 59 -8.71 6.85 2.45
C GLU A 59 -10.18 7.26 2.54
N ALA A 60 -10.68 8.04 1.57
CA ALA A 60 -12.10 8.32 1.49
C ALA A 60 -12.83 7.04 1.10
N VAL A 61 -13.80 6.65 1.89
CA VAL A 61 -14.63 5.49 1.61
C VAL A 61 -16.00 6.01 1.21
N ASN A 62 -16.34 5.90 -0.08
CA ASN A 62 -17.71 6.05 -0.56
C ASN A 62 -18.47 4.72 -0.42
N THR A 63 -18.28 4.03 0.69
CA THR A 63 -18.96 2.77 0.90
C THR A 63 -20.24 3.06 1.67
N TYR A 64 -21.34 3.16 0.95
CA TYR A 64 -22.66 3.01 1.51
C TYR A 64 -22.83 1.54 1.90
N ILE A 65 -22.85 1.25 3.19
CA ILE A 65 -23.22 -0.08 3.66
C ILE A 65 -24.75 -0.04 3.86
N PRO A 66 -25.52 -0.70 2.98
CA PRO A 66 -26.99 -0.59 3.00
C PRO A 66 -27.63 -1.18 4.27
N TYR A 67 -26.89 -2.00 5.02
CA TYR A 67 -27.41 -2.72 6.18
C TYR A 67 -27.78 -1.82 7.37
N ASN A 68 -27.17 -0.64 7.52
CA ASN A 68 -27.43 0.24 8.68
C ASN A 68 -27.69 1.71 8.31
N GLY A 69 -27.79 2.07 7.02
CA GLY A 69 -27.99 3.44 6.58
C GLY A 69 -26.85 4.41 6.96
N ALA A 70 -25.72 3.90 7.44
CA ALA A 70 -24.59 4.71 7.85
C ALA A 70 -23.59 4.86 6.69
N SER A 71 -23.28 6.10 6.35
CA SER A 71 -22.22 6.43 5.39
C SER A 71 -20.93 6.66 6.14
N TYR A 72 -19.90 5.88 5.86
CA TYR A 72 -18.54 6.15 6.31
C TYR A 72 -17.90 7.17 5.35
N TYR A 73 -17.27 8.23 5.86
CA TYR A 73 -16.65 9.24 5.03
C TYR A 73 -15.12 9.25 5.05
N SER A 74 -14.51 8.57 6.01
CA SER A 74 -13.07 8.39 6.02
C SER A 74 -12.65 7.11 6.73
N ASN A 75 -11.53 6.54 6.32
CA ASN A 75 -10.84 5.52 7.09
C ASN A 75 -9.37 5.89 7.25
N GLU A 76 -8.85 5.67 8.43
CA GLU A 76 -7.42 5.70 8.68
C GLU A 76 -6.84 4.35 8.31
N THR A 77 -5.83 4.35 7.43
CA THR A 77 -5.27 3.12 6.89
C THR A 77 -3.78 3.07 7.15
N TRP A 78 -3.37 2.01 7.82
CA TRP A 78 -1.97 1.61 7.94
C TRP A 78 -1.68 0.46 7.00
N ARG A 79 -0.62 0.57 6.23
CA ARG A 79 -0.13 -0.50 5.34
C ARG A 79 1.30 -0.85 5.70
N PHE A 80 1.53 -2.13 5.93
CA PHE A 80 2.85 -2.70 6.17
C PHE A 80 3.11 -3.71 5.07
N GLY A 81 4.22 -3.59 4.38
CA GLY A 81 4.50 -4.48 3.28
C GLY A 81 5.97 -4.88 3.20
N VAL A 82 6.16 -6.08 2.68
CA VAL A 82 7.46 -6.63 2.31
C VAL A 82 7.34 -7.09 0.86
N HIS A 83 8.31 -6.75 0.05
CA HIS A 83 8.40 -7.23 -1.32
C HIS A 83 9.81 -7.69 -1.64
N SER A 84 9.91 -8.63 -2.54
CA SER A 84 11.20 -9.14 -3.01
C SER A 84 11.21 -9.25 -4.52
N THR A 85 12.39 -9.06 -5.09
CA THR A 85 12.65 -9.28 -6.51
C THR A 85 13.89 -10.18 -6.66
N LEU A 86 13.71 -11.30 -7.32
CA LEU A 86 14.77 -12.25 -7.64
C LEU A 86 14.98 -12.30 -9.17
N LYS A 87 16.15 -11.87 -9.64
CA LYS A 87 16.56 -11.97 -11.02
C LYS A 87 17.13 -13.37 -11.26
N LEU A 88 16.35 -14.25 -11.89
CA LEU A 88 16.82 -15.61 -12.28
C LEU A 88 17.84 -15.53 -13.40
N THR A 89 17.56 -14.70 -14.39
CA THR A 89 18.44 -14.38 -15.50
C THR A 89 18.35 -12.88 -15.83
N HIS A 90 19.12 -12.40 -16.80
CA HIS A 90 18.97 -11.02 -17.28
C HIS A 90 17.61 -10.73 -17.94
N ARG A 91 16.84 -11.76 -18.28
CA ARG A 91 15.52 -11.63 -18.92
C ARG A 91 14.35 -12.05 -18.02
N VAL A 92 14.60 -12.86 -16.99
CA VAL A 92 13.55 -13.42 -16.14
C VAL A 92 13.73 -12.95 -14.71
N SER A 93 12.69 -12.35 -14.13
CA SER A 93 12.64 -12.00 -12.72
C SER A 93 11.34 -12.48 -12.06
N LEU A 94 11.45 -12.91 -10.82
CA LEU A 94 10.35 -13.22 -9.93
C LEU A 94 10.13 -12.06 -8.96
N ASN A 95 8.89 -11.73 -8.73
CA ASN A 95 8.47 -10.73 -7.75
C ASN A 95 7.49 -11.36 -6.78
N CYS A 96 7.74 -11.22 -5.49
CA CYS A 96 6.85 -11.67 -4.45
C CYS A 96 6.62 -10.51 -3.48
N GLY A 97 5.42 -10.43 -2.92
CA GLY A 97 5.10 -9.42 -1.93
C GLY A 97 3.99 -9.88 -1.00
N VAL A 98 4.07 -9.43 0.22
CA VAL A 98 3.00 -9.55 1.20
C VAL A 98 2.76 -8.20 1.84
N ASN A 99 1.51 -7.88 2.11
CA ASN A 99 1.19 -6.69 2.87
C ASN A 99 -0.04 -6.90 3.77
N LEU A 100 -0.02 -6.20 4.89
CA LEU A 100 -1.10 -6.09 5.84
C LEU A 100 -1.68 -4.68 5.75
N VAL A 101 -2.98 -4.59 5.70
CA VAL A 101 -3.73 -3.33 5.66
C VAL A 101 -4.66 -3.32 6.87
N ALA A 102 -4.38 -2.45 7.82
CA ALA A 102 -5.27 -2.17 8.95
C ALA A 102 -6.03 -0.88 8.66
N SER A 103 -7.34 -0.93 8.71
CA SER A 103 -8.22 0.19 8.41
C SER A 103 -9.20 0.42 9.54
N ASP A 104 -9.24 1.65 10.06
CA ASP A 104 -10.19 2.09 11.07
C ASP A 104 -11.19 3.05 10.44
N TYR A 105 -12.46 2.69 10.49
CA TYR A 105 -13.54 3.44 9.87
C TYR A 105 -14.16 4.41 10.85
N THR A 106 -14.18 5.70 10.52
CA THR A 106 -14.80 6.73 11.33
C THR A 106 -16.23 7.00 10.87
N ARG A 107 -17.18 6.90 11.79
CA ARG A 107 -18.59 7.27 11.58
C ARG A 107 -18.86 8.74 11.91
N PRO A 108 -19.85 9.39 11.26
CA PRO A 108 -20.42 10.64 11.76
C PRO A 108 -21.08 10.41 13.13
N SER A 109 -20.81 11.29 14.06
CA SER A 109 -21.05 11.20 15.51
C SER A 109 -22.51 11.23 15.96
N SER A 110 -23.43 10.49 15.40
CA SER A 110 -24.81 10.49 15.89
C SER A 110 -25.40 9.12 16.21
N ILE A 111 -24.73 8.02 15.89
CA ILE A 111 -25.30 6.69 16.13
C ILE A 111 -24.20 5.72 16.60
N SER A 112 -24.26 5.40 17.91
CA SER A 112 -23.61 4.24 18.56
C SER A 112 -22.11 3.96 18.29
N ASN A 113 -21.33 3.91 19.36
CA ASN A 113 -19.89 3.62 19.48
C ASN A 113 -19.47 2.22 19.00
N SER A 114 -19.55 1.93 17.73
CA SER A 114 -18.83 0.78 17.18
C SER A 114 -17.85 1.25 16.09
N ASP A 115 -16.64 1.56 16.51
CA ASP A 115 -15.52 1.67 15.58
C ASP A 115 -15.33 0.30 14.92
N THR A 116 -15.39 0.27 13.61
CA THR A 116 -15.20 -0.96 12.85
C THR A 116 -13.78 -0.94 12.31
N SER A 117 -12.94 -1.82 12.84
CA SER A 117 -11.60 -2.05 12.31
C SER A 117 -11.62 -3.23 11.35
N ASN A 118 -10.85 -3.14 10.29
CA ASN A 118 -10.69 -4.20 9.31
C ASN A 118 -9.20 -4.49 9.12
N LEU A 119 -8.84 -5.77 9.14
CA LEU A 119 -7.50 -6.24 8.83
C LEU A 119 -7.54 -7.06 7.55
N THR A 120 -6.82 -6.59 6.53
CA THR A 120 -6.72 -7.27 5.25
C THR A 120 -5.29 -7.72 5.00
N PHE A 121 -5.13 -8.99 4.66
CA PHE A 121 -3.88 -9.57 4.21
C PHE A 121 -3.88 -9.71 2.69
N ASN A 122 -2.82 -9.24 2.03
CA ASN A 122 -2.62 -9.42 0.59
C ASN A 122 -1.28 -10.11 0.34
N ALA A 123 -1.28 -11.12 -0.52
CA ALA A 123 -0.07 -11.77 -1.01
C ALA A 123 -0.04 -11.69 -2.54
N THR A 124 1.12 -11.41 -3.11
CA THR A 124 1.32 -11.33 -4.55
C THR A 124 2.53 -12.15 -4.96
N ALA A 125 2.43 -12.81 -6.08
CA ALA A 125 3.55 -13.49 -6.73
C ALA A 125 3.47 -13.24 -8.23
N GLY A 126 4.61 -12.95 -8.87
CA GLY A 126 4.63 -12.63 -10.28
C GLY A 126 5.94 -13.01 -10.94
N ILE A 127 5.87 -13.21 -12.25
CA ILE A 127 7.01 -13.43 -13.12
C ILE A 127 7.00 -12.37 -14.21
N LYS A 128 8.17 -11.80 -14.46
CA LYS A 128 8.42 -10.87 -15.58
C LYS A 128 9.45 -11.45 -16.51
N LEU A 129 9.10 -11.53 -17.79
CA LEU A 129 9.96 -12.00 -18.87
C LEU A 129 10.22 -10.85 -19.84
N LEU A 130 11.45 -10.46 -20.02
CA LEU A 130 11.88 -9.50 -21.05
C LEU A 130 12.03 -10.24 -22.38
N LEU A 131 11.13 -10.00 -23.32
CA LEU A 131 11.17 -10.57 -24.67
C LEU A 131 12.20 -9.82 -25.53
N THR A 132 12.20 -8.49 -25.41
CA THR A 132 13.17 -7.57 -26.04
C THR A 132 13.49 -6.44 -25.08
N ASN A 133 14.39 -5.51 -25.44
CA ASN A 133 14.68 -4.33 -24.63
C ASN A 133 13.48 -3.40 -24.47
N ALA A 134 12.48 -3.49 -25.36
CA ALA A 134 11.28 -2.64 -25.36
C ALA A 134 10.00 -3.39 -24.97
N LEU A 135 10.03 -4.74 -24.92
CA LEU A 135 8.84 -5.55 -24.69
C LEU A 135 9.04 -6.51 -23.52
N ALA A 136 8.14 -6.47 -22.56
CA ALA A 136 8.11 -7.39 -21.44
C ALA A 136 6.73 -8.03 -21.29
N LEU A 137 6.70 -9.31 -20.97
CA LEU A 137 5.53 -10.05 -20.53
C LEU A 137 5.55 -10.16 -19.00
N THR A 138 4.43 -9.86 -18.36
CA THR A 138 4.28 -10.00 -16.91
C THR A 138 3.05 -10.82 -16.62
N ALA A 139 3.19 -11.85 -15.79
CA ALA A 139 2.08 -12.60 -15.21
C ALA A 139 2.14 -12.42 -13.69
N GLN A 140 0.99 -12.11 -13.08
CA GLN A 140 0.90 -11.88 -11.64
C GLN A 140 -0.34 -12.57 -11.09
N TYR A 141 -0.17 -13.21 -9.96
CA TYR A 141 -1.24 -13.74 -9.11
C TYR A 141 -1.32 -12.90 -7.83
N SER A 142 -2.54 -12.61 -7.39
CA SER A 142 -2.77 -11.93 -6.12
C SER A 142 -3.85 -12.66 -5.32
N TYR A 143 -3.60 -12.80 -4.04
CA TYR A 143 -4.52 -13.34 -3.06
C TYR A 143 -4.82 -12.29 -2.01
N THR A 144 -6.10 -12.11 -1.69
CA THR A 144 -6.54 -11.16 -0.67
C THR A 144 -7.48 -11.88 0.30
N ASN A 145 -7.22 -11.73 1.58
CA ASN A 145 -8.11 -12.20 2.66
C ASN A 145 -8.31 -11.05 3.66
N GLY A 146 -9.56 -10.73 3.95
CA GLY A 146 -9.93 -9.68 4.91
C GLY A 146 -10.92 -10.22 5.93
N SER A 147 -10.75 -9.79 7.19
CA SER A 147 -11.74 -9.99 8.26
C SER A 147 -12.45 -8.67 8.55
N TYR A 148 -13.75 -8.73 8.61
CA TYR A 148 -14.63 -7.61 8.94
C TYR A 148 -15.08 -7.72 10.39
#